data_3f577a1d38a4a926ce7cea550e799a32
#
_entry.id   3f577a1d38a4a926ce7cea550e799a32
#
_cell.length_a   1.000
_cell.length_b   1.000
_cell.length_c   1.000
_cell.angle_alpha   90.00
_cell.angle_beta   90.00
_cell.angle_gamma   90.00
#
_symmetry.space_group_name_H-M   'P 1'
#
loop_
_entity.id
_entity.type
_entity.pdbx_description
1 polymer ?
#
loop_
_entity_poly.entity_id
_entity_poly.type
_entity_poly.pdbx_seq_one_letter_code
_entity_poly.pdbx_strand_id
1 'polypeptide(L)'
;MDARVTVISPRVTETIERLAGTGQLWLFRRLYGVGDLKGYFLAYATTGIAAVDEQIARDAESEPVLLSVVDRVAFGDFLDPPIVQRGDLTIAISTNGKSRGFAQLMKKKLELVIGPEYGDLLDRVEAERLIIKRAPIRETRKIPA
;
A
#
# COMPACT_ATOMS: atom_id res chain seq x y z
N MET A 1 0.34 -11.98 6.45
CA MET A 1 0.31 -12.68 5.13
C MET A 1 1.33 -12.00 4.26
N ASP A 2 2.38 -12.70 3.81
CA ASP A 2 3.46 -12.09 3.04
C ASP A 2 3.16 -12.24 1.55
N ALA A 3 3.24 -11.14 0.80
CA ALA A 3 3.08 -11.15 -0.64
C ALA A 3 4.30 -11.80 -1.31
N ARG A 4 4.08 -12.62 -2.33
CA ARG A 4 5.15 -13.12 -3.19
C ARG A 4 5.48 -12.05 -4.23
N VAL A 5 6.64 -11.41 -4.09
CA VAL A 5 7.04 -10.27 -4.91
C VAL A 5 7.98 -10.73 -6.03
N THR A 6 7.71 -10.26 -7.24
CA THR A 6 8.61 -10.41 -8.40
C THR A 6 9.00 -9.02 -8.92
N VAL A 7 10.26 -8.83 -9.17
CA VAL A 7 10.81 -7.61 -9.77
C VAL A 7 11.39 -7.94 -11.14
N ILE A 8 10.97 -7.19 -12.16
CA ILE A 8 11.50 -7.28 -13.52
C ILE A 8 12.11 -5.94 -13.87
N SER A 9 13.42 -5.87 -13.95
CA SER A 9 14.14 -4.64 -14.27
C SER A 9 15.58 -4.95 -14.71
N PRO A 10 16.12 -4.28 -15.72
CA PRO A 10 17.52 -4.43 -16.12
C PRO A 10 18.50 -3.86 -15.07
N ARG A 11 18.03 -2.90 -14.27
CA ARG A 11 18.79 -2.26 -13.18
C ARG A 11 17.95 -2.15 -11.94
N VAL A 12 18.52 -2.45 -10.79
CA VAL A 12 17.88 -2.36 -9.49
C VAL A 12 18.82 -1.73 -8.47
N THR A 13 18.28 -1.29 -7.35
CA THR A 13 19.07 -0.79 -6.22
C THR A 13 19.68 -1.95 -5.43
N GLU A 14 20.75 -1.68 -4.68
CA GLU A 14 21.37 -2.65 -3.76
C GLU A 14 20.37 -3.27 -2.78
N THR A 15 19.37 -2.49 -2.34
CA THR A 15 18.31 -3.00 -1.47
C THR A 15 17.53 -4.12 -2.13
N ILE A 16 17.12 -3.97 -3.40
CA ILE A 16 16.41 -5.01 -4.14
C ILE A 16 17.33 -6.23 -4.37
N GLU A 17 18.60 -6.00 -4.66
CA GLU A 17 19.58 -7.10 -4.80
C GLU A 17 19.72 -7.92 -3.52
N ARG A 18 19.85 -7.24 -2.40
CA ARG A 18 19.92 -7.88 -1.09
C ARG A 18 18.67 -8.70 -0.76
N LEU A 19 17.47 -8.14 -1.02
CA LEU A 19 16.20 -8.84 -0.81
C LEU A 19 16.06 -10.06 -1.72
N ALA A 20 16.51 -9.97 -2.96
CA ALA A 20 16.56 -11.13 -3.88
C ALA A 20 17.55 -12.20 -3.39
N GLY A 21 18.74 -11.77 -2.96
CA GLY A 21 19.77 -12.68 -2.42
C GLY A 21 19.35 -13.42 -1.15
N THR A 22 18.44 -12.85 -0.36
CA THR A 22 17.84 -13.49 0.84
C THR A 22 16.56 -14.27 0.55
N GLY A 23 16.13 -14.37 -0.72
CA GLY A 23 14.92 -15.11 -1.12
C GLY A 23 13.61 -14.42 -0.77
N GLN A 24 13.63 -13.14 -0.40
CA GLN A 24 12.42 -12.37 -0.06
C GLN A 24 11.65 -11.91 -1.29
N LEU A 25 12.29 -11.90 -2.47
CA LEU A 25 11.65 -11.63 -3.76
C LEU A 25 12.36 -12.37 -4.89
N TRP A 26 11.68 -12.51 -6.02
CA TRP A 26 12.29 -12.98 -7.26
C TRP A 26 12.71 -11.79 -8.12
N LEU A 27 13.93 -11.83 -8.66
CA LEU A 27 14.49 -10.79 -9.51
C LEU A 27 14.82 -11.33 -10.90
N PHE A 28 14.22 -10.76 -11.94
CA PHE A 28 14.58 -11.00 -13.34
C PHE A 28 15.27 -9.76 -13.90
N ARG A 29 16.57 -9.89 -14.17
CA ARG A 29 17.39 -8.78 -14.73
C ARG A 29 17.21 -8.70 -16.24
N ARG A 30 16.10 -8.15 -16.69
CA ARG A 30 15.77 -7.94 -18.09
C ARG A 30 14.74 -6.84 -18.24
N LEU A 31 14.52 -6.42 -19.47
CA LEU A 31 13.36 -5.55 -19.80
C LEU A 31 12.06 -6.30 -19.62
N TYR A 32 10.98 -5.54 -19.44
CA TYR A 32 9.60 -6.04 -19.49
C TYR A 32 9.32 -6.69 -20.84
N GLY A 33 8.57 -7.76 -20.84
CA GLY A 33 8.09 -8.46 -22.02
C GLY A 33 6.60 -8.81 -21.91
N VAL A 34 5.94 -8.93 -23.05
CA VAL A 34 4.54 -9.37 -23.12
C VAL A 34 4.37 -10.72 -22.42
N GLY A 35 3.35 -10.83 -21.57
CA GLY A 35 3.09 -12.01 -20.76
C GLY A 35 3.69 -11.99 -19.35
N ASP A 36 4.48 -10.97 -19.01
CA ASP A 36 5.06 -10.84 -17.67
C ASP A 36 4.04 -10.53 -16.57
N LEU A 37 2.84 -10.11 -16.93
CA LEU A 37 1.73 -9.89 -16.00
C LEU A 37 0.94 -11.16 -15.67
N LYS A 38 1.15 -12.22 -16.44
CA LYS A 38 0.35 -13.44 -16.31
C LYS A 38 0.51 -14.11 -14.95
N GLY A 39 -0.62 -14.35 -14.29
CA GLY A 39 -0.66 -15.03 -12.99
C GLY A 39 -0.37 -14.12 -11.80
N TYR A 40 -0.23 -12.81 -12.00
CA TYR A 40 -0.14 -11.83 -10.92
C TYR A 40 -1.50 -11.20 -10.63
N PHE A 41 -1.77 -10.94 -9.37
CA PHE A 41 -2.97 -10.24 -8.92
C PHE A 41 -2.78 -8.72 -8.93
N LEU A 42 -1.56 -8.26 -8.63
CA LEU A 42 -1.23 -6.85 -8.50
C LEU A 42 0.08 -6.55 -9.22
N ALA A 43 0.14 -5.45 -9.96
CA ALA A 43 1.33 -4.99 -10.65
C ALA A 43 1.58 -3.49 -10.45
N TYR A 44 2.84 -3.12 -10.35
CA TYR A 44 3.30 -1.73 -10.30
C TYR A 44 4.24 -1.46 -11.48
N ALA A 45 3.83 -0.62 -12.41
CA ALA A 45 4.69 -0.10 -13.46
C ALA A 45 5.40 1.17 -12.96
N THR A 46 6.70 1.05 -12.76
CA THR A 46 7.56 2.14 -12.24
C THR A 46 8.74 2.40 -13.16
N THR A 47 8.56 2.22 -14.46
CA THR A 47 9.65 2.22 -15.42
C THR A 47 10.17 3.64 -15.72
N GLY A 48 9.32 4.64 -15.62
CA GLY A 48 9.60 6.02 -16.02
C GLY A 48 9.77 6.19 -17.54
N ILE A 49 9.47 5.14 -18.33
CA ILE A 49 9.56 5.16 -19.80
C ILE A 49 8.14 5.03 -20.37
N ALA A 50 7.65 6.12 -20.94
CA ALA A 50 6.29 6.25 -21.41
C ALA A 50 5.81 5.08 -22.29
N ALA A 51 6.62 4.70 -23.27
CA ALA A 51 6.27 3.63 -24.21
C ALA A 51 6.18 2.24 -23.52
N VAL A 52 7.00 1.99 -22.50
CA VAL A 52 6.96 0.75 -21.73
C VAL A 52 5.74 0.74 -20.81
N ASP A 53 5.45 1.84 -20.13
CA ASP A 53 4.27 1.97 -19.25
C ASP A 53 2.97 1.78 -20.05
N GLU A 54 2.89 2.35 -21.26
CA GLU A 54 1.75 2.15 -22.17
C GLU A 54 1.62 0.70 -22.67
N GLN A 55 2.74 0.03 -22.92
CA GLN A 55 2.72 -1.39 -23.27
C GLN A 55 2.22 -2.24 -22.11
N ILE A 56 2.72 -1.99 -20.89
CA ILE A 56 2.25 -2.69 -19.68
C ILE A 56 0.76 -2.48 -19.47
N ALA A 57 0.25 -1.24 -19.67
CA ALA A 57 -1.15 -0.94 -19.53
C ALA A 57 -2.02 -1.70 -20.54
N ARG A 58 -1.61 -1.76 -21.82
CA ARG A 58 -2.31 -2.56 -22.83
C ARG A 58 -2.32 -4.06 -22.51
N ASP A 59 -1.20 -4.59 -22.02
CA ASP A 59 -1.10 -6.00 -21.67
C ASP A 59 -2.00 -6.33 -20.46
N ALA A 60 -2.13 -5.39 -19.51
CA ALA A 60 -2.99 -5.54 -18.34
C ALA A 60 -4.49 -5.65 -18.69
N GLU A 61 -4.94 -5.03 -19.80
CA GLU A 61 -6.35 -5.13 -20.26
C GLU A 61 -6.79 -6.58 -20.55
N SER A 62 -5.85 -7.46 -20.88
CA SER A 62 -6.11 -8.87 -21.21
C SER A 62 -5.86 -9.84 -20.06
N GLU A 63 -5.38 -9.36 -18.91
CA GLU A 63 -5.00 -10.18 -17.75
C GLU A 63 -5.84 -9.79 -16.52
N PRO A 64 -6.16 -10.73 -15.61
CA PRO A 64 -6.89 -10.44 -14.37
C PRO A 64 -5.95 -9.84 -13.31
N VAL A 65 -5.29 -8.72 -13.64
CA VAL A 65 -4.31 -8.03 -12.81
C VAL A 65 -4.77 -6.61 -12.52
N LEU A 66 -4.61 -6.14 -11.28
CA LEU A 66 -4.78 -4.73 -10.95
C LEU A 66 -3.45 -4.01 -11.15
N LEU A 67 -3.44 -2.99 -12.00
CA LEU A 67 -2.25 -2.24 -12.37
C LEU A 67 -2.23 -0.86 -11.70
N SER A 68 -1.09 -0.47 -11.15
CA SER A 68 -0.77 0.93 -10.84
C SER A 68 0.39 1.40 -11.69
N VAL A 69 0.21 2.53 -12.39
CA VAL A 69 1.28 3.15 -13.19
C VAL A 69 1.71 4.43 -12.49
N VAL A 70 2.95 4.49 -12.05
CA VAL A 70 3.49 5.66 -11.34
C VAL A 70 3.49 6.87 -12.25
N ASP A 71 2.97 7.99 -11.71
CA ASP A 71 2.84 9.29 -12.39
C ASP A 71 1.91 9.31 -13.63
N ARG A 72 1.19 8.20 -13.92
CA ARG A 72 0.26 8.06 -15.04
C ARG A 72 -1.06 7.44 -14.62
N VAL A 73 -1.83 8.19 -13.86
CA VAL A 73 -3.11 7.76 -13.25
C VAL A 73 -4.10 7.18 -14.28
N ALA A 74 -4.10 7.71 -15.50
CA ALA A 74 -5.04 7.28 -16.54
C ALA A 74 -4.79 5.86 -17.07
N PHE A 75 -3.63 5.28 -16.79
CA PHE A 75 -3.27 3.94 -17.25
C PHE A 75 -3.36 2.86 -16.16
N GLY A 76 -3.77 3.24 -14.95
CA GLY A 76 -3.84 2.30 -13.82
C GLY A 76 -5.25 2.16 -13.27
N ASP A 77 -5.51 1.03 -12.62
CA ASP A 77 -6.78 0.71 -11.94
C ASP A 77 -6.86 1.33 -10.56
N PHE A 78 -5.71 1.62 -9.93
CA PHE A 78 -5.65 2.16 -8.58
C PHE A 78 -4.44 3.09 -8.39
N LEU A 79 -4.53 3.89 -7.33
CA LEU A 79 -3.46 4.77 -6.88
C LEU A 79 -2.89 4.26 -5.57
N ASP A 80 -1.56 4.37 -5.44
CA ASP A 80 -0.85 4.10 -4.19
C ASP A 80 -0.59 5.43 -3.47
N PRO A 81 -1.43 5.81 -2.50
CA PRO A 81 -1.28 7.06 -1.79
C PRO A 81 -0.11 7.00 -0.80
N PRO A 82 0.61 8.11 -0.55
CA PRO A 82 1.53 8.16 0.56
C PRO A 82 0.79 7.98 1.88
N ILE A 83 1.37 7.19 2.79
CA ILE A 83 0.81 6.88 4.10
C ILE A 83 1.68 7.41 5.23
N VAL A 84 1.04 7.81 6.33
CA VAL A 84 1.66 7.96 7.66
C VAL A 84 1.24 6.75 8.48
N GLN A 85 2.21 6.00 8.99
CA GLN A 85 1.96 4.81 9.80
C GLN A 85 2.54 4.96 11.19
N ARG A 86 1.74 4.58 12.22
CA ARG A 86 2.11 4.56 13.63
C ARG A 86 1.51 3.30 14.26
N GLY A 87 2.30 2.23 14.36
CA GLY A 87 1.76 0.92 14.71
C GLY A 87 0.67 0.51 13.71
N ASP A 88 -0.51 0.19 14.20
CA ASP A 88 -1.68 -0.21 13.40
C ASP A 88 -2.48 1.00 12.86
N LEU A 89 -2.18 2.23 13.33
CA LEU A 89 -2.77 3.44 12.76
C LEU A 89 -2.16 3.72 11.38
N THR A 90 -3.00 3.79 10.35
CA THR A 90 -2.61 4.17 8.99
C THR A 90 -3.45 5.34 8.49
N ILE A 91 -2.79 6.42 8.04
CA ILE A 91 -3.43 7.58 7.42
C ILE A 91 -2.95 7.67 5.98
N ALA A 92 -3.85 7.45 5.02
CA ALA A 92 -3.57 7.57 3.60
C ALA A 92 -3.97 8.95 3.08
N ILE A 93 -3.12 9.55 2.23
CA ILE A 93 -3.34 10.90 1.72
C ILE A 93 -3.50 10.82 0.20
N SER A 94 -4.73 11.01 -0.29
CA SER A 94 -5.03 11.00 -1.71
C SER A 94 -5.37 12.41 -2.21
N THR A 95 -4.92 12.72 -3.42
CA THR A 95 -5.31 13.91 -4.19
C THR A 95 -6.07 13.50 -5.46
N ASN A 96 -6.55 12.26 -5.54
CA ASN A 96 -7.16 11.68 -6.75
C ASN A 96 -6.25 11.84 -7.99
N GLY A 97 -4.94 11.65 -7.80
CA GLY A 97 -3.96 11.76 -8.87
C GLY A 97 -3.60 13.19 -9.29
N LYS A 98 -4.22 14.23 -8.72
CA LYS A 98 -3.96 15.62 -9.12
C LYS A 98 -2.54 16.09 -8.80
N SER A 99 -1.97 15.66 -7.68
CA SER A 99 -0.61 16.07 -7.29
C SER A 99 0.02 15.12 -6.28
N ARG A 100 0.91 14.26 -6.75
CA ARG A 100 1.73 13.41 -5.88
C ARG A 100 2.63 14.24 -4.95
N GLY A 101 3.21 15.33 -5.48
CA GLY A 101 4.07 16.21 -4.69
C GLY A 101 3.33 16.87 -3.53
N PHE A 102 2.07 17.29 -3.73
CA PHE A 102 1.24 17.82 -2.66
C PHE A 102 0.91 16.75 -1.62
N ALA A 103 0.55 15.55 -2.05
CA ALA A 103 0.29 14.44 -1.12
C ALA A 103 1.52 14.10 -0.27
N GLN A 104 2.73 14.10 -0.87
CA GLN A 104 3.99 13.90 -0.14
C GLN A 104 4.28 15.04 0.85
N LEU A 105 4.00 16.29 0.47
CA LEU A 105 4.15 17.44 1.37
C LEU A 105 3.21 17.30 2.57
N MET A 106 1.95 16.91 2.34
CA MET A 106 0.97 16.67 3.41
C MET A 106 1.39 15.52 4.32
N LYS A 107 1.93 14.42 3.76
CA LYS A 107 2.53 13.34 4.55
C LYS A 107 3.58 13.88 5.52
N LYS A 108 4.56 14.63 5.01
CA LYS A 108 5.63 15.20 5.86
C LYS A 108 5.07 16.11 6.97
N LYS A 109 4.03 16.90 6.67
CA LYS A 109 3.40 17.74 7.70
C LYS A 109 2.67 16.91 8.75
N LEU A 110 1.94 15.88 8.34
CA LEU A 110 1.23 15.00 9.26
C LEU A 110 2.21 14.18 10.13
N GLU A 111 3.35 13.75 9.59
CA GLU A 111 4.39 13.05 10.36
C GLU A 111 4.95 13.89 11.53
N LEU A 112 4.92 15.23 11.41
CA LEU A 112 5.34 16.14 12.49
C LEU A 112 4.29 16.29 13.60
N VAL A 113 3.02 16.06 13.27
CA VAL A 113 1.88 16.25 14.21
C VAL A 113 1.43 14.92 14.79
N ILE A 114 1.47 13.86 13.98
CA ILE A 114 1.08 12.50 14.35
C ILE A 114 2.34 11.72 14.71
N GLY A 115 2.76 11.80 15.97
CA GLY A 115 3.93 11.10 16.48
C GLY A 115 3.66 9.61 16.80
N PRO A 116 4.71 8.86 17.24
CA PRO A 116 4.58 7.44 17.62
C PRO A 116 3.52 7.18 18.70
N GLU A 117 3.29 8.14 19.59
CA GLU A 117 2.34 8.08 20.70
C GLU A 117 0.90 7.80 20.26
N TYR A 118 0.56 8.10 19.00
CA TYR A 118 -0.78 7.80 18.44
C TYR A 118 -0.98 6.30 18.19
N GLY A 119 0.08 5.56 17.88
CA GLY A 119 0.04 4.10 17.83
C GLY A 119 -0.25 3.52 19.22
N ASP A 120 0.52 3.94 20.23
CA ASP A 120 0.33 3.51 21.61
C ASP A 120 -1.07 3.87 22.14
N LEU A 121 -1.59 5.04 21.76
CA LEU A 121 -2.93 5.46 22.12
C LEU A 121 -4.00 4.53 21.51
N LEU A 122 -3.84 4.16 20.25
CA LEU A 122 -4.76 3.23 19.56
C LEU A 122 -4.81 1.88 20.28
N ASP A 123 -3.65 1.33 20.67
CA ASP A 123 -3.54 0.06 21.39
C ASP A 123 -4.26 0.12 22.76
N ARG A 124 -4.13 1.24 23.48
CA ARG A 124 -4.85 1.46 24.74
C ARG A 124 -6.35 1.53 24.56
N VAL A 125 -6.83 2.25 23.55
CA VAL A 125 -8.26 2.37 23.20
C VAL A 125 -8.84 1.01 22.87
N GLU A 126 -8.10 0.17 22.12
CA GLU A 126 -8.52 -1.19 21.80
C GLU A 126 -8.62 -2.06 23.07
N ALA A 127 -7.62 -2.01 23.93
CA ALA A 127 -7.62 -2.75 25.19
C ALA A 127 -8.82 -2.38 26.09
N GLU A 128 -9.11 -1.08 26.24
CA GLU A 128 -10.27 -0.61 27.00
C GLU A 128 -11.60 -1.06 26.37
N ARG A 129 -11.72 -1.00 25.06
CA ARG A 129 -12.91 -1.47 24.33
C ARG A 129 -13.17 -2.96 24.56
N LEU A 130 -12.11 -3.77 24.60
CA LEU A 130 -12.22 -5.21 24.88
C LEU A 130 -12.69 -5.47 26.30
N ILE A 131 -12.22 -4.69 27.28
CA ILE A 131 -12.69 -4.76 28.68
C ILE A 131 -14.17 -4.44 28.78
N ILE A 132 -14.63 -3.34 28.15
CA ILE A 132 -16.03 -2.92 28.16
C ILE A 132 -16.93 -3.97 27.50
N LYS A 133 -16.51 -4.56 26.37
CA LYS A 133 -17.27 -5.61 25.69
C LYS A 133 -17.39 -6.92 26.50
N ARG A 134 -16.42 -7.21 27.37
CA ARG A 134 -16.42 -8.41 28.23
C ARG A 134 -17.14 -8.17 29.55
N ALA A 135 -17.43 -6.92 29.91
CA ALA A 135 -18.17 -6.60 31.10
C ALA A 135 -19.62 -7.15 30.98
N PRO A 136 -20.14 -7.91 31.98
CA PRO A 136 -21.51 -8.39 31.94
C PRO A 136 -22.44 -7.19 31.90
N ILE A 137 -23.43 -7.22 30.99
CA ILE A 137 -24.51 -6.22 30.94
C ILE A 137 -25.21 -6.25 32.29
N ARG A 138 -25.03 -5.23 33.13
CA ARG A 138 -25.84 -5.08 34.34
C ARG A 138 -27.25 -4.84 33.86
N GLU A 139 -28.13 -5.85 34.10
CA GLU A 139 -29.57 -5.68 33.93
C GLU A 139 -29.99 -4.44 34.73
N THR A 140 -30.47 -3.43 34.00
CA THR A 140 -31.08 -2.25 34.64
C THR A 140 -32.29 -2.77 35.47
N ARG A 141 -32.17 -2.68 36.79
CA ARG A 141 -33.29 -2.94 37.71
C ARG A 141 -34.54 -2.22 37.16
N LYS A 142 -35.58 -2.99 36.81
CA LYS A 142 -36.90 -2.42 36.56
C LYS A 142 -37.30 -1.65 37.81
N ILE A 143 -37.51 -0.34 37.68
CA ILE A 143 -38.11 0.48 38.70
C ILE A 143 -39.56 0.00 38.80
N PRO A 144 -40.06 -0.45 39.96
CA PRO A 144 -41.46 -0.80 40.11
C PRO A 144 -42.29 0.49 39.96
N ALA A 145 -43.47 0.37 39.30
CA ALA A 145 -44.42 1.42 39.11
C ALA A 145 -45.03 1.88 40.43
#